data_4ff0197f0db2678b6b52d0c1e6df0225
#
_entry.id   4ff0197f0db2678b6b52d0c1e6df0225
#
_cell.length_a   1.000
_cell.length_b   1.000
_cell.length_c   1.000
_cell.angle_alpha   90.00
_cell.angle_beta   90.00
_cell.angle_gamma   90.00
#
_symmetry.space_group_name_H-M   'P 1'
#
loop_
_entity.id
_entity.type
_entity.pdbx_description
1 polymer ?
#
loop_
_entity_poly.entity_id
_entity_poly.type
_entity_poly.pdbx_seq_one_letter_code
_entity_poly.pdbx_strand_id
1 'polypeptide(L)'
;MELYEDVRRGHAAGETVLGLAKRHGVHRRMVRQAIASAIPPERKTVEREQPKLGPVKERIDGMLDSDRDAPRKQRHPAHRIWTRLRQECPEHPVSEPTVWRYVQKRKREMGLGGREGFVPQTYEWGQEAQVDWFEATVKLGGETRKLQIFAMRSMASGDAFHRAYTHATQQALLEAHEHAFTYFGGVFRTLRYDNMTSVVKKILRGRQRIETDRIIAFRSHWRYQSAYCNPASGHEKGGVEGELGWFRRNCLVPIPEATDLAAFNEQLLELCQQNRQRTVSGHQTPVDEARQYERTLLAPLAKEGYPIVEILDSLVVDSQGRVKVKGNWYSAPVSPGLRVSATVGPLTVSIQHGGRLVAEHPRGEGQGRQSLNLEHYLAVLERKPGAMAGSTPLAGRPGWALAAVGRASRQERRDARHDHAGPCWSVLACYSVGRGWSPPLTKRCS
;
A
#
# COMPACT_ATOMS: atom_id res chain seq x y z
N MET A 1 42.39 -28.40 -19.97
CA MET A 1 43.11 -27.87 -21.15
C MET A 1 44.53 -28.47 -21.17
N GLU A 2 45.27 -28.35 -20.10
CA GLU A 2 46.66 -28.84 -19.95
C GLU A 2 46.85 -30.32 -20.41
N LEU A 3 45.99 -31.23 -19.91
CA LEU A 3 46.04 -32.65 -20.36
C LEU A 3 45.95 -32.83 -21.88
N TYR A 4 45.09 -32.05 -22.56
CA TYR A 4 44.95 -32.12 -24.01
C TYR A 4 46.21 -31.59 -24.71
N GLU A 5 46.84 -30.56 -24.18
CA GLU A 5 48.09 -30.04 -24.69
C GLU A 5 49.22 -31.05 -24.54
N ASP A 6 49.40 -31.64 -23.33
CA ASP A 6 50.44 -32.63 -23.08
C ASP A 6 50.30 -33.88 -23.91
N VAL A 7 49.06 -34.39 -24.10
CA VAL A 7 48.78 -35.54 -24.95
C VAL A 7 49.14 -35.20 -26.42
N ARG A 8 48.82 -34.03 -26.91
CA ARG A 8 49.14 -33.61 -28.27
C ARG A 8 50.66 -33.44 -28.49
N ARG A 9 51.34 -32.86 -27.48
CA ARG A 9 52.79 -32.67 -27.49
C ARG A 9 53.52 -34.02 -27.45
N GLY A 10 53.11 -34.97 -26.62
CA GLY A 10 53.64 -36.28 -26.53
C GLY A 10 53.42 -37.10 -27.85
N HIS A 11 52.24 -36.97 -28.44
CA HIS A 11 51.93 -37.60 -29.74
C HIS A 11 52.79 -37.03 -30.87
N ALA A 12 53.01 -35.71 -30.91
CA ALA A 12 53.89 -35.05 -31.88
C ALA A 12 55.36 -35.46 -31.66
N ALA A 13 55.77 -35.84 -30.46
CA ALA A 13 57.08 -36.41 -30.15
C ALA A 13 57.23 -37.93 -30.44
N GLY A 14 56.19 -38.56 -31.05
CA GLY A 14 56.21 -39.94 -31.49
C GLY A 14 55.69 -40.95 -30.48
N GLU A 15 55.13 -40.50 -29.33
CA GLU A 15 54.56 -41.44 -28.33
C GLU A 15 53.27 -42.08 -28.85
N THR A 16 53.10 -43.37 -28.55
CA THR A 16 51.92 -44.11 -28.98
C THR A 16 50.68 -43.74 -28.13
N VAL A 17 49.49 -43.89 -28.71
CA VAL A 17 48.20 -43.68 -28.01
C VAL A 17 48.12 -44.52 -26.73
N LEU A 18 48.71 -45.73 -26.71
CA LEU A 18 48.75 -46.60 -25.55
C LEU A 18 49.72 -46.07 -24.45
N GLY A 19 50.89 -45.58 -24.88
CA GLY A 19 51.88 -44.98 -23.99
C GLY A 19 51.32 -43.74 -23.29
N LEU A 20 50.74 -42.83 -24.07
CA LEU A 20 50.11 -41.62 -23.53
C LEU A 20 48.93 -41.93 -22.59
N ALA A 21 48.12 -42.93 -22.92
CA ALA A 21 47.01 -43.34 -22.04
C ALA A 21 47.49 -43.84 -20.67
N LYS A 22 48.58 -44.65 -20.67
CA LYS A 22 49.23 -45.16 -19.45
C LYS A 22 49.91 -44.02 -18.67
N ARG A 23 50.66 -43.16 -19.35
CA ARG A 23 51.41 -42.04 -18.76
C ARG A 23 50.49 -41.06 -18.00
N HIS A 24 49.36 -40.70 -18.62
CA HIS A 24 48.41 -39.75 -18.07
C HIS A 24 47.27 -40.37 -17.26
N GLY A 25 47.21 -41.70 -17.12
CA GLY A 25 46.18 -42.42 -16.37
C GLY A 25 44.78 -42.24 -16.93
N VAL A 26 44.64 -42.07 -18.25
CA VAL A 26 43.38 -41.82 -18.93
C VAL A 26 43.02 -42.89 -19.94
N HIS A 27 41.73 -42.99 -20.27
CA HIS A 27 41.27 -43.96 -21.26
C HIS A 27 41.75 -43.61 -22.67
N ARG A 28 42.15 -44.59 -23.48
CA ARG A 28 42.61 -44.41 -24.90
C ARG A 28 41.67 -43.58 -25.74
N ARG A 29 40.37 -43.61 -25.50
CA ARG A 29 39.38 -42.77 -26.16
C ARG A 29 39.65 -41.27 -25.93
N MET A 30 40.02 -40.87 -24.73
CA MET A 30 40.33 -39.47 -24.40
C MET A 30 41.62 -39.02 -25.08
N VAL A 31 42.64 -39.87 -25.18
CA VAL A 31 43.86 -39.59 -25.95
C VAL A 31 43.55 -39.36 -27.42
N ARG A 32 42.72 -40.19 -28.07
CA ARG A 32 42.30 -40.01 -29.44
C ARG A 32 41.49 -38.73 -29.61
N GLN A 33 40.61 -38.38 -28.67
CA GLN A 33 39.87 -37.12 -28.70
C GLN A 33 40.80 -35.90 -28.59
N ALA A 34 41.80 -35.95 -27.71
CA ALA A 34 42.78 -34.88 -27.56
C ALA A 34 43.67 -34.73 -28.84
N ILE A 35 44.00 -35.81 -29.53
CA ILE A 35 44.74 -35.78 -30.82
C ILE A 35 43.85 -35.17 -31.91
N ALA A 36 42.55 -35.55 -31.96
CA ALA A 36 41.61 -35.10 -32.98
C ALA A 36 41.19 -33.62 -32.80
N SER A 37 41.12 -33.12 -31.57
CA SER A 37 40.71 -31.74 -31.27
C SER A 37 41.53 -31.18 -30.09
N ALA A 38 41.96 -29.93 -30.23
CA ALA A 38 42.63 -29.21 -29.11
C ALA A 38 41.66 -28.82 -27.98
N ILE A 39 40.37 -28.77 -28.30
CA ILE A 39 39.32 -28.37 -27.34
C ILE A 39 38.58 -29.61 -26.86
N PRO A 40 38.53 -29.88 -25.56
CA PRO A 40 37.72 -30.96 -25.02
C PRO A 40 36.23 -30.78 -25.41
N PRO A 41 35.52 -31.87 -25.75
CA PRO A 41 34.10 -31.78 -26.01
C PRO A 41 33.32 -31.28 -24.78
N GLU A 42 32.31 -30.45 -24.97
CA GLU A 42 31.44 -30.04 -23.87
C GLU A 42 30.81 -31.25 -23.21
N ARG A 43 30.82 -31.22 -21.87
CA ARG A 43 30.14 -32.26 -21.07
C ARG A 43 28.67 -32.20 -21.33
N LYS A 44 28.07 -33.22 -21.91
CA LYS A 44 26.60 -33.34 -22.01
C LYS A 44 26.04 -33.38 -20.58
N THR A 45 25.35 -32.30 -20.20
CA THR A 45 24.61 -32.23 -18.94
C THR A 45 23.35 -33.08 -19.10
N VAL A 46 23.30 -34.23 -18.44
CA VAL A 46 22.07 -35.03 -18.39
C VAL A 46 21.08 -34.28 -17.51
N GLU A 47 19.91 -33.98 -18.07
CA GLU A 47 18.82 -33.37 -17.33
C GLU A 47 18.34 -34.38 -16.27
N ARG A 48 18.69 -34.15 -15.00
CA ARG A 48 18.27 -35.01 -13.88
C ARG A 48 16.85 -34.66 -13.48
N GLU A 49 16.02 -35.67 -13.28
CA GLU A 49 14.72 -35.52 -12.64
C GLU A 49 14.87 -34.75 -11.34
N GLN A 50 13.94 -33.83 -11.11
CA GLN A 50 13.90 -32.99 -9.90
C GLN A 50 12.70 -33.41 -9.05
N PRO A 51 12.77 -34.53 -8.31
CA PRO A 51 11.62 -35.13 -7.66
C PRO A 51 10.96 -34.21 -6.63
N LYS A 52 11.73 -33.35 -5.97
CA LYS A 52 11.19 -32.36 -5.00
C LYS A 52 10.54 -31.15 -5.65
N LEU A 53 10.98 -30.76 -6.83
CA LEU A 53 10.45 -29.58 -7.52
C LEU A 53 9.33 -29.94 -8.50
N GLY A 54 9.36 -31.17 -9.05
CA GLY A 54 8.39 -31.66 -10.04
C GLY A 54 6.93 -31.34 -9.68
N PRO A 55 6.45 -31.76 -8.50
CA PRO A 55 5.05 -31.59 -8.08
C PRO A 55 4.59 -30.13 -7.98
N VAL A 56 5.51 -29.19 -7.77
CA VAL A 56 5.19 -27.75 -7.56
C VAL A 56 5.52 -26.87 -8.77
N LYS A 57 6.11 -27.42 -9.85
CA LYS A 57 6.50 -26.66 -11.05
C LYS A 57 5.32 -25.96 -11.69
N GLU A 58 4.24 -26.67 -11.94
CA GLU A 58 3.02 -26.11 -12.55
C GLU A 58 2.44 -24.97 -11.72
N ARG A 59 2.47 -25.12 -10.39
CA ARG A 59 2.01 -24.07 -9.47
C ARG A 59 2.90 -22.82 -9.54
N ILE A 60 4.22 -23.00 -9.61
CA ILE A 60 5.17 -21.88 -9.80
C ILE A 60 4.92 -21.20 -11.15
N ASP A 61 4.78 -21.98 -12.22
CA ASP A 61 4.55 -21.44 -13.56
C ASP A 61 3.22 -20.69 -13.63
N GLY A 62 2.16 -21.19 -13.02
CA GLY A 62 0.87 -20.48 -12.90
C GLY A 62 0.98 -19.14 -12.14
N MET A 63 1.79 -19.08 -11.07
CA MET A 63 2.07 -17.82 -10.38
C MET A 63 2.84 -16.82 -11.28
N LEU A 64 3.81 -17.30 -12.04
CA LEU A 64 4.60 -16.48 -12.97
C LEU A 64 3.78 -16.01 -14.18
N ASP A 65 2.86 -16.83 -14.67
CA ASP A 65 1.95 -16.45 -15.75
C ASP A 65 0.93 -15.41 -15.27
N SER A 66 0.38 -15.55 -14.06
CA SER A 66 -0.50 -14.53 -13.47
C SER A 66 0.19 -13.17 -13.27
N ASP A 67 1.50 -13.17 -13.14
CA ASP A 67 2.31 -11.94 -13.05
C ASP A 67 2.32 -11.13 -14.36
N ARG A 68 1.94 -11.71 -15.51
CA ARG A 68 1.92 -10.98 -16.80
C ARG A 68 0.92 -9.82 -16.77
N ASP A 69 -0.24 -10.06 -16.19
CA ASP A 69 -1.32 -9.09 -16.09
C ASP A 69 -1.19 -8.20 -14.84
N ALA A 70 -0.31 -8.57 -13.89
CA ALA A 70 -0.06 -7.81 -12.68
C ALA A 70 0.88 -6.61 -12.95
N PRO A 71 0.68 -5.48 -12.24
CA PRO A 71 1.60 -4.33 -12.31
C PRO A 71 3.05 -4.77 -12.04
N ARG A 72 4.01 -4.33 -12.87
CA ARG A 72 5.42 -4.76 -12.80
C ARG A 72 6.00 -4.76 -11.37
N LYS A 73 5.62 -3.78 -10.54
CA LYS A 73 6.10 -3.63 -9.18
C LYS A 73 5.38 -4.54 -8.16
N GLN A 74 4.32 -5.25 -8.56
CA GLN A 74 3.54 -6.18 -7.73
C GLN A 74 3.61 -7.63 -8.25
N ARG A 75 4.66 -7.99 -8.97
CA ARG A 75 4.93 -9.36 -9.46
C ARG A 75 5.68 -10.18 -8.42
N HIS A 76 5.45 -11.49 -8.40
CA HIS A 76 6.05 -12.41 -7.42
C HIS A 76 7.59 -12.43 -7.50
N PRO A 77 8.32 -12.12 -6.43
CA PRO A 77 9.71 -12.52 -6.29
C PRO A 77 9.81 -14.00 -5.89
N ALA A 78 10.96 -14.62 -6.07
CA ALA A 78 11.17 -16.04 -5.76
C ALA A 78 10.89 -16.36 -4.28
N HIS A 79 11.26 -15.49 -3.35
CA HIS A 79 10.95 -15.62 -1.92
C HIS A 79 9.44 -15.69 -1.65
N ARG A 80 8.63 -14.83 -2.29
CA ARG A 80 7.18 -14.86 -2.12
C ARG A 80 6.56 -16.13 -2.68
N ILE A 81 7.05 -16.61 -3.84
CA ILE A 81 6.63 -17.90 -4.41
C ILE A 81 6.92 -19.02 -3.41
N TRP A 82 8.13 -19.07 -2.86
CA TRP A 82 8.50 -20.07 -1.87
C TRP A 82 7.64 -20.02 -0.61
N THR A 83 7.37 -18.83 -0.06
CA THR A 83 6.49 -18.63 1.10
C THR A 83 5.07 -19.14 0.81
N ARG A 84 4.53 -18.84 -0.36
CA ARG A 84 3.21 -19.33 -0.79
C ARG A 84 3.19 -20.85 -0.94
N LEU A 85 4.22 -21.45 -1.54
CA LEU A 85 4.30 -22.91 -1.66
C LEU A 85 4.30 -23.60 -0.28
N ARG A 86 4.97 -23.03 0.73
CA ARG A 86 4.91 -23.56 2.10
C ARG A 86 3.51 -23.50 2.72
N GLN A 87 2.72 -22.51 2.37
CA GLN A 87 1.35 -22.33 2.87
C GLN A 87 0.34 -23.16 2.08
N GLU A 88 0.47 -23.17 0.74
CA GLU A 88 -0.51 -23.75 -0.18
C GLU A 88 -0.24 -25.23 -0.52
N CYS A 89 1.01 -25.70 -0.37
CA CYS A 89 1.43 -27.07 -0.68
C CYS A 89 2.39 -27.62 0.41
N PRO A 90 1.97 -27.70 1.68
CA PRO A 90 2.82 -28.13 2.79
C PRO A 90 3.32 -29.58 2.62
N GLU A 91 2.60 -30.43 1.85
CA GLU A 91 2.94 -31.81 1.53
C GLU A 91 4.16 -31.94 0.61
N HIS A 92 4.54 -30.89 -0.09
CA HIS A 92 5.69 -30.85 -1.00
C HIS A 92 6.74 -29.83 -0.53
N PRO A 93 7.51 -30.12 0.53
CA PRO A 93 8.50 -29.18 1.06
C PRO A 93 9.67 -29.02 0.10
N VAL A 94 9.83 -27.81 -0.45
CA VAL A 94 10.95 -27.44 -1.32
C VAL A 94 11.76 -26.34 -0.66
N SER A 95 13.09 -26.44 -0.73
CA SER A 95 13.97 -25.42 -0.17
C SER A 95 13.92 -24.12 -0.99
N GLU A 96 14.04 -22.99 -0.32
CA GLU A 96 14.05 -21.67 -0.96
C GLU A 96 15.10 -21.55 -2.08
N PRO A 97 16.36 -22.02 -1.90
CA PRO A 97 17.36 -21.97 -2.97
C PRO A 97 16.97 -22.76 -4.23
N THR A 98 16.19 -23.84 -4.08
CA THR A 98 15.70 -24.63 -5.21
C THR A 98 14.63 -23.89 -5.99
N VAL A 99 13.65 -23.30 -5.27
CA VAL A 99 12.64 -22.44 -5.88
C VAL A 99 13.29 -21.24 -6.54
N TRP A 100 14.24 -20.58 -5.87
CA TRP A 100 14.95 -19.42 -6.42
C TRP A 100 15.65 -19.74 -7.76
N ARG A 101 16.40 -20.86 -7.82
CA ARG A 101 17.09 -21.30 -9.05
C ARG A 101 16.10 -21.55 -10.20
N TYR A 102 14.99 -22.20 -9.90
CA TYR A 102 13.96 -22.48 -10.91
C TYR A 102 13.30 -21.20 -11.42
N VAL A 103 12.87 -20.32 -10.51
CA VAL A 103 12.26 -19.04 -10.84
C VAL A 103 13.21 -18.16 -11.65
N GLN A 104 14.51 -18.11 -11.31
CA GLN A 104 15.51 -17.35 -12.09
C GLN A 104 15.70 -17.91 -13.51
N LYS A 105 15.73 -19.23 -13.65
CA LYS A 105 15.78 -19.89 -14.96
C LYS A 105 14.53 -19.52 -15.76
N ARG A 106 13.35 -19.71 -15.16
CA ARG A 106 12.06 -19.49 -15.82
C ARG A 106 11.85 -18.03 -16.22
N LYS A 107 12.20 -17.08 -15.34
CA LYS A 107 12.14 -15.63 -15.65
C LYS A 107 13.10 -15.24 -16.79
N ARG A 108 14.27 -15.87 -16.93
CA ARG A 108 15.16 -15.65 -18.08
C ARG A 108 14.53 -16.17 -19.38
N GLU A 109 13.95 -17.37 -19.36
CA GLU A 109 13.21 -17.94 -20.49
C GLU A 109 12.04 -17.05 -20.92
N MET A 110 11.41 -16.35 -19.96
CA MET A 110 10.31 -15.39 -20.18
C MET A 110 10.77 -13.97 -20.54
N GLY A 111 12.09 -13.71 -20.66
CA GLY A 111 12.64 -12.39 -21.02
C GLY A 111 12.64 -11.35 -19.89
N LEU A 112 12.59 -11.77 -18.64
CA LEU A 112 12.51 -10.88 -17.47
C LEU A 112 13.84 -10.84 -16.70
N GLY A 113 14.67 -9.78 -16.79
CA GLY A 113 15.88 -9.67 -15.97
C GLY A 113 16.72 -8.39 -16.13
N GLY A 114 17.39 -7.94 -15.06
CA GLY A 114 18.39 -6.87 -14.97
C GLY A 114 18.57 -6.39 -13.50
N ARG A 115 19.80 -6.21 -13.01
CA ARG A 115 20.13 -5.71 -11.67
C ARG A 115 21.21 -4.62 -11.74
N GLU A 116 21.01 -3.56 -10.96
CA GLU A 116 22.02 -2.52 -10.68
C GLU A 116 22.72 -2.80 -9.33
N GLY A 117 23.98 -2.36 -9.18
CA GLY A 117 24.77 -2.52 -7.96
C GLY A 117 24.71 -1.27 -7.07
N PHE A 118 24.72 -1.45 -5.74
CA PHE A 118 24.70 -0.36 -4.75
C PHE A 118 25.87 -0.45 -3.76
N VAL A 119 26.31 0.70 -3.26
CA VAL A 119 27.33 0.78 -2.21
C VAL A 119 26.64 0.65 -0.84
N PRO A 120 27.07 -0.30 0.03
CA PRO A 120 26.51 -0.44 1.38
C PRO A 120 26.69 0.85 2.18
N GLN A 121 25.67 1.24 2.93
CA GLN A 121 25.66 2.41 3.83
C GLN A 121 25.51 1.91 5.27
N THR A 122 26.18 2.60 6.22
CA THR A 122 26.06 2.35 7.66
C THR A 122 25.34 3.52 8.31
N TYR A 123 24.42 3.24 9.24
CA TYR A 123 23.62 4.25 9.92
C TYR A 123 23.70 4.07 11.44
N GLU A 124 23.72 5.18 12.16
CA GLU A 124 23.66 5.18 13.63
C GLU A 124 22.24 4.89 14.12
N TRP A 125 22.15 4.21 15.25
CA TRP A 125 20.88 3.84 15.87
C TRP A 125 20.06 5.05 16.32
N GLY A 126 18.76 5.07 16.02
CA GLY A 126 17.85 6.15 16.37
C GLY A 126 18.08 7.46 15.63
N GLN A 127 19.10 7.54 14.76
CA GLN A 127 19.50 8.76 14.10
C GLN A 127 18.61 9.10 12.91
N GLU A 128 18.37 8.17 11.99
CA GLU A 128 17.68 8.47 10.74
C GLU A 128 16.58 7.47 10.40
N ALA A 129 15.42 8.01 9.99
CA ALA A 129 14.42 7.27 9.25
C ALA A 129 14.16 7.93 7.89
N GLN A 130 13.88 7.14 6.88
CA GLN A 130 13.51 7.61 5.54
C GLN A 130 12.02 7.50 5.35
N VAL A 131 11.44 8.54 4.73
CA VAL A 131 10.00 8.67 4.46
C VAL A 131 9.77 8.76 2.96
N ASP A 132 8.84 7.96 2.46
CA ASP A 132 8.44 8.01 1.05
C ASP A 132 6.97 7.61 0.87
N TRP A 133 6.43 7.86 -0.32
CA TRP A 133 5.14 7.42 -0.77
C TRP A 133 5.28 6.46 -1.93
N PHE A 134 4.41 5.46 -1.97
CA PHE A 134 4.29 4.63 -3.16
C PHE A 134 2.83 4.28 -3.46
N GLU A 135 2.54 4.02 -4.72
CA GLU A 135 1.23 3.60 -5.16
C GLU A 135 1.12 2.07 -5.11
N ALA A 136 -0.02 1.58 -4.62
CA ALA A 136 -0.38 0.18 -4.66
C ALA A 136 -1.83 -0.01 -5.13
N THR A 137 -2.06 -1.09 -5.86
CA THR A 137 -3.39 -1.53 -6.27
C THR A 137 -3.97 -2.44 -5.18
N VAL A 138 -5.21 -2.19 -4.77
CA VAL A 138 -5.92 -2.91 -3.71
C VAL A 138 -7.38 -3.09 -4.13
N LYS A 139 -8.05 -4.15 -3.70
CA LYS A 139 -9.49 -4.31 -3.82
C LYS A 139 -10.16 -3.91 -2.51
N LEU A 140 -10.97 -2.86 -2.52
CA LEU A 140 -11.75 -2.38 -1.38
C LEU A 140 -13.25 -2.58 -1.67
N GLY A 141 -13.93 -3.36 -0.83
CA GLY A 141 -15.36 -3.65 -1.03
C GLY A 141 -15.68 -4.26 -2.40
N GLY A 142 -14.74 -5.04 -2.96
CA GLY A 142 -14.84 -5.64 -4.29
C GLY A 142 -14.39 -4.74 -5.46
N GLU A 143 -14.14 -3.44 -5.24
CA GLU A 143 -13.66 -2.52 -6.27
C GLU A 143 -12.14 -2.40 -6.26
N THR A 144 -11.53 -2.48 -7.44
CA THR A 144 -10.09 -2.26 -7.60
C THR A 144 -9.77 -0.76 -7.54
N ARG A 145 -8.96 -0.35 -6.57
CA ARG A 145 -8.56 1.03 -6.36
C ARG A 145 -7.04 1.15 -6.25
N LYS A 146 -6.51 2.31 -6.63
CA LYS A 146 -5.13 2.70 -6.39
C LYS A 146 -5.07 3.56 -5.13
N LEU A 147 -4.23 3.16 -4.18
CA LEU A 147 -4.00 3.87 -2.94
C LEU A 147 -2.58 4.40 -2.86
N GLN A 148 -2.39 5.48 -2.12
CA GLN A 148 -1.11 6.04 -1.76
C GLN A 148 -0.68 5.43 -0.42
N ILE A 149 0.43 4.72 -0.42
CA ILE A 149 0.97 4.09 0.80
C ILE A 149 2.12 4.94 1.31
N PHE A 150 1.94 5.48 2.52
CA PHE A 150 3.02 6.07 3.29
C PHE A 150 3.95 4.98 3.79
N ALA A 151 5.23 5.23 3.73
CA ALA A 151 6.26 4.37 4.30
C ALA A 151 7.25 5.20 5.11
N MET A 152 7.54 4.77 6.33
CA MET A 152 8.66 5.25 7.15
C MET A 152 9.51 4.05 7.53
N ARG A 153 10.81 4.10 7.23
CA ARG A 153 11.75 3.03 7.53
C ARG A 153 12.91 3.54 8.37
N SER A 154 13.19 2.87 9.48
CA SER A 154 14.46 3.06 10.19
C SER A 154 15.63 2.62 9.32
N MET A 155 16.67 3.44 9.26
CA MET A 155 17.86 3.13 8.48
C MET A 155 18.80 2.18 9.22
N ALA A 156 18.78 2.17 10.56
CA ALA A 156 19.63 1.31 11.38
C ALA A 156 18.98 -0.05 11.64
N SER A 157 17.76 -0.14 12.20
CA SER A 157 17.12 -1.43 12.49
C SER A 157 16.49 -2.10 11.27
N GLY A 158 16.12 -1.33 10.26
CA GLY A 158 15.37 -1.82 9.10
C GLY A 158 13.88 -2.04 9.38
N ASP A 159 13.37 -1.69 10.58
CA ASP A 159 11.94 -1.70 10.87
C ASP A 159 11.22 -0.67 9.99
N ALA A 160 10.02 -1.01 9.53
CA ALA A 160 9.28 -0.17 8.60
C ALA A 160 7.79 -0.15 8.93
N PHE A 161 7.21 1.04 8.86
CA PHE A 161 5.79 1.30 9.03
C PHE A 161 5.16 1.70 7.71
N HIS A 162 3.98 1.15 7.42
CA HIS A 162 3.20 1.44 6.22
C HIS A 162 1.75 1.76 6.58
N ARG A 163 1.17 2.78 5.90
CA ARG A 163 -0.23 3.17 6.07
C ARG A 163 -0.80 3.69 4.76
N ALA A 164 -2.02 3.28 4.43
CA ALA A 164 -2.70 3.62 3.18
C ALA A 164 -3.61 4.84 3.33
N TYR A 165 -3.66 5.62 2.26
CA TYR A 165 -4.53 6.77 2.08
C TYR A 165 -5.06 6.81 0.66
N THR A 166 -6.18 7.48 0.45
CA THR A 166 -6.69 7.72 -0.91
C THR A 166 -5.79 8.69 -1.68
N HIS A 167 -5.20 9.68 -0.97
CA HIS A 167 -4.32 10.71 -1.55
C HIS A 167 -3.16 11.07 -0.61
N ALA A 168 -1.99 11.36 -1.19
CA ALA A 168 -0.81 11.84 -0.47
C ALA A 168 -0.93 13.33 -0.12
N THR A 169 -1.96 13.71 0.65
CA THR A 169 -2.16 15.09 1.10
C THR A 169 -1.21 15.45 2.26
N GLN A 170 -1.08 16.76 2.55
CA GLN A 170 -0.28 17.20 3.70
C GLN A 170 -0.88 16.68 5.03
N GLN A 171 -2.20 16.68 5.17
CA GLN A 171 -2.87 16.14 6.36
C GLN A 171 -2.61 14.63 6.52
N ALA A 172 -2.72 13.86 5.41
CA ALA A 172 -2.39 12.45 5.41
C ALA A 172 -0.93 12.20 5.79
N LEU A 173 0.00 13.04 5.30
CA LEU A 173 1.41 12.96 5.66
C LEU A 173 1.62 13.15 7.17
N LEU A 174 1.04 14.20 7.76
CA LEU A 174 1.21 14.50 9.18
C LEU A 174 0.61 13.41 10.06
N GLU A 175 -0.60 12.92 9.73
CA GLU A 175 -1.24 11.82 10.46
C GLU A 175 -0.41 10.53 10.36
N ALA A 176 0.10 10.20 9.16
CA ALA A 176 0.93 9.03 8.95
C ALA A 176 2.22 9.06 9.80
N HIS A 177 2.81 10.26 9.99
CA HIS A 177 3.97 10.42 10.89
C HIS A 177 3.60 10.12 12.34
N GLU A 178 2.48 10.60 12.85
CA GLU A 178 2.04 10.33 14.23
C GLU A 178 1.79 8.84 14.47
N HIS A 179 1.14 8.17 13.53
CA HIS A 179 0.99 6.71 13.58
C HIS A 179 2.35 6.00 13.53
N ALA A 180 3.29 6.46 12.70
CA ALA A 180 4.63 5.90 12.62
C ALA A 180 5.40 6.11 13.93
N PHE A 181 5.39 7.32 14.52
CA PHE A 181 6.05 7.58 15.80
C PHE A 181 5.48 6.70 16.91
N THR A 182 4.17 6.51 16.94
CA THR A 182 3.51 5.57 17.87
C THR A 182 3.97 4.12 17.62
N TYR A 183 4.05 3.69 16.38
CA TYR A 183 4.52 2.35 16.00
C TYR A 183 5.97 2.10 16.40
N PHE A 184 6.87 3.05 16.18
CA PHE A 184 8.28 2.95 16.59
C PHE A 184 8.45 3.12 18.12
N GLY A 185 7.51 3.78 18.77
CA GLY A 185 7.55 4.09 20.21
C GLY A 185 8.46 5.27 20.52
N GLY A 186 8.72 6.16 19.57
CA GLY A 186 9.53 7.36 19.71
C GLY A 186 9.78 8.05 18.36
N VAL A 187 10.57 9.11 18.40
CA VAL A 187 10.85 9.97 17.24
C VAL A 187 12.34 9.90 16.89
N PHE A 188 12.64 9.64 15.63
CA PHE A 188 14.01 9.69 15.08
C PHE A 188 14.55 11.11 15.08
N ARG A 189 15.85 11.28 15.25
CA ARG A 189 16.47 12.58 15.26
C ARG A 189 16.37 13.30 13.91
N THR A 190 16.44 12.54 12.82
CA THR A 190 16.37 13.05 11.45
C THR A 190 15.38 12.23 10.63
N LEU A 191 14.46 12.91 9.95
CA LEU A 191 13.62 12.31 8.94
C LEU A 191 14.05 12.77 7.55
N ARG A 192 14.40 11.82 6.70
CA ARG A 192 14.83 12.11 5.32
C ARG A 192 13.67 11.93 4.36
N TYR A 193 13.40 13.00 3.63
CA TYR A 193 12.33 13.06 2.62
C TYR A 193 12.88 13.07 1.20
N ASP A 194 12.08 12.55 0.28
CA ASP A 194 12.23 12.94 -1.12
C ASP A 194 11.65 14.36 -1.34
N ASN A 195 11.72 14.84 -2.59
CA ASN A 195 11.16 16.13 -3.01
C ASN A 195 9.62 16.09 -3.08
N MET A 196 8.96 15.80 -1.95
CA MET A 196 7.50 15.73 -1.85
C MET A 196 6.88 17.13 -1.79
N THR A 197 5.91 17.40 -2.65
CA THR A 197 5.17 18.68 -2.67
C THR A 197 4.37 18.95 -1.40
N SER A 198 4.02 17.90 -0.64
CA SER A 198 3.36 18.01 0.66
C SER A 198 4.28 18.55 1.77
N VAL A 199 5.60 18.46 1.59
CA VAL A 199 6.62 18.91 2.54
C VAL A 199 7.23 20.24 2.09
N VAL A 200 7.51 20.39 0.81
CA VAL A 200 8.36 21.44 0.24
C VAL A 200 7.56 22.43 -0.60
N LYS A 201 7.62 23.72 -0.25
CA LYS A 201 7.09 24.83 -1.08
C LYS A 201 7.93 25.07 -2.33
N LYS A 202 9.26 25.03 -2.18
CA LYS A 202 10.20 25.36 -3.25
C LYS A 202 11.50 24.59 -3.10
N ILE A 203 11.97 24.01 -4.21
CA ILE A 203 13.27 23.37 -4.31
C ILE A 203 14.31 24.43 -4.69
N LEU A 204 15.37 24.55 -3.90
CA LEU A 204 16.52 25.40 -4.16
C LEU A 204 17.70 24.56 -4.69
N ARG A 205 18.86 25.18 -4.91
CA ARG A 205 20.06 24.44 -5.36
C ARG A 205 20.57 23.49 -4.26
N GLY A 206 21.00 22.28 -4.64
CA GLY A 206 21.53 21.27 -3.74
C GLY A 206 20.45 20.69 -2.80
N ARG A 207 20.76 20.60 -1.50
CA ARG A 207 19.86 20.04 -0.46
C ARG A 207 18.93 21.09 0.17
N GLN A 208 19.03 22.36 -0.20
CA GLN A 208 18.22 23.41 0.40
C GLN A 208 16.78 23.36 -0.12
N ARG A 209 15.83 23.49 0.80
CA ARG A 209 14.37 23.50 0.53
C ARG A 209 13.71 24.58 1.36
N ILE A 210 12.62 25.15 0.83
CA ILE A 210 11.69 25.95 1.62
C ILE A 210 10.54 25.06 2.00
N GLU A 211 10.48 24.67 3.27
CA GLU A 211 9.39 23.89 3.84
C GLU A 211 8.11 24.73 3.95
N THR A 212 6.96 24.04 4.05
CA THR A 212 5.71 24.70 4.40
C THR A 212 5.74 25.07 5.89
N ASP A 213 5.12 26.18 6.28
CA ASP A 213 5.07 26.64 7.68
C ASP A 213 4.50 25.56 8.60
N ARG A 214 3.57 24.79 8.07
CA ARG A 214 2.93 23.67 8.80
C ARG A 214 3.89 22.51 9.06
N ILE A 215 4.78 22.20 8.14
CA ILE A 215 5.85 21.20 8.35
C ILE A 215 6.86 21.70 9.37
N ILE A 216 7.21 22.99 9.32
CA ILE A 216 8.11 23.61 10.31
C ILE A 216 7.51 23.51 11.71
N ALA A 217 6.22 23.84 11.88
CA ALA A 217 5.52 23.72 13.14
C ALA A 217 5.43 22.27 13.61
N PHE A 218 5.12 21.34 12.72
CA PHE A 218 5.02 19.90 13.01
C PHE A 218 6.37 19.32 13.48
N ARG A 219 7.47 19.59 12.76
CA ARG A 219 8.79 19.10 13.17
C ARG A 219 9.31 19.75 14.45
N SER A 220 8.93 20.99 14.72
CA SER A 220 9.22 21.67 15.99
C SER A 220 8.48 21.00 17.15
N HIS A 221 7.19 20.65 16.98
CA HIS A 221 6.39 19.94 17.98
C HIS A 221 6.99 18.55 18.30
N TRP A 222 7.34 17.78 17.27
CA TRP A 222 7.91 16.42 17.40
C TRP A 222 9.42 16.41 17.59
N ARG A 223 10.11 17.57 17.50
CA ARG A 223 11.52 17.78 17.78
C ARG A 223 12.49 16.96 16.93
N TYR A 224 12.19 16.80 15.65
CA TYR A 224 13.08 16.17 14.68
C TYR A 224 13.62 17.16 13.65
N GLN A 225 14.67 16.77 12.93
CA GLN A 225 15.25 17.51 11.82
C GLN A 225 14.81 16.93 10.47
N SER A 226 14.48 17.78 9.52
CA SER A 226 14.24 17.35 8.14
C SER A 226 15.53 17.31 7.34
N ALA A 227 15.77 16.22 6.61
CA ALA A 227 16.80 16.08 5.60
C ALA A 227 16.18 15.80 4.24
N TYR A 228 16.83 16.22 3.15
CA TYR A 228 16.32 16.04 1.79
C TYR A 228 17.36 15.36 0.91
N CYS A 229 16.91 14.47 0.02
CA CYS A 229 17.76 13.89 -1.01
C CYS A 229 18.13 14.92 -2.06
N ASN A 230 19.34 14.79 -2.63
CA ASN A 230 19.72 15.58 -3.78
C ASN A 230 18.85 15.21 -4.99
N PRO A 231 18.48 16.18 -5.85
CA PRO A 231 17.86 15.88 -7.12
C PRO A 231 18.75 14.94 -7.94
N ALA A 232 18.16 13.88 -8.50
CA ALA A 232 18.83 12.87 -9.33
C ALA A 232 19.87 11.98 -8.62
N SER A 233 19.95 11.94 -7.30
CA SER A 233 20.88 11.09 -6.53
C SER A 233 20.15 9.82 -6.01
N GLY A 234 19.78 8.90 -6.90
CA GLY A 234 19.09 7.65 -6.55
C GLY A 234 19.84 6.77 -5.53
N HIS A 235 21.16 6.88 -5.46
CA HIS A 235 21.99 6.13 -4.50
C HIS A 235 21.83 6.59 -3.03
N GLU A 236 21.37 7.82 -2.76
CA GLU A 236 21.05 8.27 -1.39
C GLU A 236 19.74 7.65 -0.85
N LYS A 237 18.94 7.04 -1.72
CA LYS A 237 17.63 6.43 -1.41
C LYS A 237 17.61 4.91 -1.32
N GLY A 238 18.74 4.25 -1.55
CA GLY A 238 18.81 2.78 -1.71
C GLY A 238 18.13 1.99 -0.59
N GLY A 239 18.08 2.54 0.63
CA GLY A 239 17.45 1.92 1.78
C GLY A 239 15.92 1.85 1.68
N VAL A 240 15.25 2.99 1.53
CA VAL A 240 13.77 3.04 1.47
C VAL A 240 13.23 2.50 0.16
N GLU A 241 13.87 2.77 -0.98
CA GLU A 241 13.45 2.20 -2.27
C GLU A 241 13.55 0.67 -2.27
N GLY A 242 14.60 0.12 -1.66
CA GLY A 242 14.76 -1.32 -1.44
C GLY A 242 13.61 -1.89 -0.60
N GLU A 243 13.25 -1.21 0.50
CA GLU A 243 12.13 -1.57 1.37
C GLU A 243 10.78 -1.50 0.63
N LEU A 244 10.47 -0.38 -0.02
CA LEU A 244 9.22 -0.21 -0.77
C LEU A 244 9.05 -1.28 -1.85
N GLY A 245 10.15 -1.57 -2.57
CA GLY A 245 10.18 -2.63 -3.57
C GLY A 245 10.00 -4.02 -2.94
N TRP A 246 10.63 -4.27 -1.80
CA TRP A 246 10.51 -5.53 -1.07
C TRP A 246 9.09 -5.69 -0.51
N PHE A 247 8.57 -4.73 0.23
CA PHE A 247 7.25 -4.77 0.84
C PHE A 247 6.15 -4.98 -0.20
N ARG A 248 6.17 -4.21 -1.28
CA ARG A 248 5.21 -4.35 -2.37
C ARG A 248 5.20 -5.76 -2.97
N ARG A 249 6.38 -6.35 -3.19
CA ARG A 249 6.49 -7.67 -3.83
C ARG A 249 6.26 -8.86 -2.89
N ASN A 250 6.45 -8.68 -1.60
CA ASN A 250 6.35 -9.78 -0.64
C ASN A 250 5.08 -9.72 0.21
N CYS A 251 4.55 -8.51 0.46
CA CYS A 251 3.41 -8.30 1.33
C CYS A 251 2.13 -7.93 0.56
N LEU A 252 2.25 -7.25 -0.61
CA LEU A 252 1.10 -6.83 -1.42
C LEU A 252 0.92 -7.69 -2.68
N VAL A 253 1.35 -8.95 -2.64
CA VAL A 253 1.20 -9.95 -3.71
C VAL A 253 0.67 -11.24 -3.10
N PRO A 254 -0.46 -11.79 -3.59
CA PRO A 254 -1.37 -11.24 -4.61
C PRO A 254 -1.96 -9.89 -4.23
N ILE A 255 -2.72 -9.24 -5.14
CA ILE A 255 -3.38 -7.97 -4.84
C ILE A 255 -4.25 -8.15 -3.58
N PRO A 256 -4.02 -7.35 -2.52
CA PRO A 256 -4.74 -7.50 -1.26
C PRO A 256 -6.20 -7.07 -1.40
N GLU A 257 -7.08 -7.69 -0.58
CA GLU A 257 -8.50 -7.40 -0.52
C GLU A 257 -8.89 -7.05 0.91
N ALA A 258 -9.74 -6.02 1.06
CA ALA A 258 -10.30 -5.60 2.33
C ALA A 258 -11.72 -5.04 2.13
N THR A 259 -12.49 -4.98 3.21
CA THR A 259 -13.84 -4.40 3.19
C THR A 259 -13.81 -2.89 2.92
N ASP A 260 -12.87 -2.20 3.54
CA ASP A 260 -12.69 -0.76 3.45
C ASP A 260 -11.22 -0.35 3.75
N LEU A 261 -10.94 0.96 3.72
CA LEU A 261 -9.61 1.49 3.95
C LEU A 261 -9.12 1.28 5.40
N ALA A 262 -10.03 1.27 6.39
CA ALA A 262 -9.66 1.07 7.79
C ALA A 262 -9.19 -0.37 8.01
N ALA A 263 -9.97 -1.36 7.54
CA ALA A 263 -9.60 -2.77 7.57
C ALA A 263 -8.29 -3.05 6.81
N PHE A 264 -8.07 -2.39 5.67
CA PHE A 264 -6.80 -2.50 4.96
C PHE A 264 -5.62 -1.93 5.76
N ASN A 265 -5.81 -0.83 6.47
CA ASN A 265 -4.78 -0.25 7.34
C ASN A 265 -4.45 -1.15 8.55
N GLU A 266 -5.43 -1.88 9.08
CA GLU A 266 -5.19 -2.90 10.11
C GLU A 266 -4.34 -4.05 9.55
N GLN A 267 -4.68 -4.58 8.36
CA GLN A 267 -3.87 -5.59 7.67
C GLN A 267 -2.43 -5.11 7.41
N LEU A 268 -2.25 -3.85 6.99
CA LEU A 268 -0.92 -3.27 6.79
C LEU A 268 -0.12 -3.22 8.10
N LEU A 269 -0.75 -2.85 9.21
CA LEU A 269 -0.09 -2.81 10.52
C LEU A 269 0.34 -4.21 10.96
N GLU A 270 -0.51 -5.22 10.79
CA GLU A 270 -0.17 -6.61 11.07
C GLU A 270 1.01 -7.10 10.20
N LEU A 271 1.00 -6.79 8.90
CA LEU A 271 2.10 -7.11 8.00
C LEU A 271 3.41 -6.43 8.42
N CYS A 272 3.38 -5.16 8.86
CA CYS A 272 4.55 -4.49 9.41
C CYS A 272 5.09 -5.22 10.65
N GLN A 273 4.23 -5.66 11.56
CA GLN A 273 4.61 -6.40 12.77
C GLN A 273 5.17 -7.79 12.43
N GLN A 274 4.54 -8.54 11.54
CA GLN A 274 5.02 -9.86 11.10
C GLN A 274 6.39 -9.78 10.43
N ASN A 275 6.65 -8.72 9.67
CA ASN A 275 7.92 -8.50 8.98
C ASN A 275 9.10 -8.25 9.91
N ARG A 276 8.89 -7.99 11.19
CA ARG A 276 9.95 -7.85 12.19
C ARG A 276 10.75 -9.12 12.43
N GLN A 277 10.17 -10.28 12.10
CA GLN A 277 10.86 -11.58 12.22
C GLN A 277 11.94 -11.80 11.15
N ARG A 278 11.99 -10.96 10.11
CA ARG A 278 13.00 -11.07 9.05
C ARG A 278 14.35 -10.49 9.48
N THR A 279 15.41 -10.99 8.87
CA THR A 279 16.74 -10.37 8.93
C THR A 279 16.96 -9.58 7.65
N VAL A 280 17.31 -8.30 7.77
CA VAL A 280 17.61 -7.42 6.63
C VAL A 280 19.05 -7.70 6.16
N SER A 281 19.29 -7.64 4.86
CA SER A 281 20.62 -7.84 4.29
C SER A 281 21.65 -6.88 4.92
N GLY A 282 22.76 -7.44 5.40
CA GLY A 282 23.81 -6.71 6.12
C GLY A 282 23.63 -6.68 7.65
N HIS A 283 22.51 -7.19 8.19
CA HIS A 283 22.30 -7.34 9.64
C HIS A 283 22.49 -8.79 10.07
N GLN A 284 22.93 -8.99 11.31
CA GLN A 284 23.12 -10.32 11.90
C GLN A 284 21.89 -10.78 12.69
N THR A 285 21.09 -9.83 13.20
CA THR A 285 19.92 -10.08 14.04
C THR A 285 18.62 -9.77 13.29
N PRO A 286 17.47 -10.37 13.68
CA PRO A 286 16.16 -10.00 13.18
C PRO A 286 15.83 -8.53 13.46
N VAL A 287 14.96 -7.95 12.65
CA VAL A 287 14.49 -6.56 12.82
C VAL A 287 13.89 -6.32 14.21
N ASP A 288 13.17 -7.31 14.78
CA ASP A 288 12.53 -7.14 16.09
C ASP A 288 13.55 -6.91 17.21
N GLU A 289 14.66 -7.65 17.21
CA GLU A 289 15.75 -7.48 18.19
C GLU A 289 16.45 -6.12 17.98
N ALA A 290 16.80 -5.79 16.75
CA ALA A 290 17.42 -4.53 16.40
C ALA A 290 16.56 -3.32 16.80
N ARG A 291 15.23 -3.41 16.57
CA ARG A 291 14.23 -2.40 16.94
C ARG A 291 14.14 -2.20 18.45
N GLN A 292 14.15 -3.28 19.24
CA GLN A 292 14.08 -3.16 20.71
C GLN A 292 15.23 -2.31 21.26
N TYR A 293 16.44 -2.52 20.73
CA TYR A 293 17.58 -1.68 21.08
C TYR A 293 17.40 -0.24 20.58
N GLU A 294 17.05 -0.05 19.31
CA GLU A 294 16.87 1.28 18.72
C GLU A 294 15.82 2.13 19.44
N ARG A 295 14.72 1.51 19.89
CA ARG A 295 13.65 2.18 20.63
C ARG A 295 14.14 2.89 21.90
N THR A 296 15.17 2.37 22.56
CA THR A 296 15.76 2.99 23.74
C THR A 296 16.49 4.31 23.44
N LEU A 297 16.84 4.55 22.17
CA LEU A 297 17.61 5.70 21.70
C LEU A 297 16.75 6.76 21.01
N LEU A 298 15.48 6.43 20.70
CA LEU A 298 14.55 7.38 20.10
C LEU A 298 14.16 8.48 21.10
N ALA A 299 13.90 9.69 20.58
CA ALA A 299 13.35 10.77 21.39
C ALA A 299 11.91 10.39 21.86
N PRO A 300 11.53 10.74 23.11
CA PRO A 300 10.21 10.39 23.62
C PRO A 300 9.10 11.08 22.83
N LEU A 301 7.95 10.42 22.73
CA LEU A 301 6.73 11.00 22.15
C LEU A 301 6.31 12.26 22.90
N ALA A 302 5.74 13.22 22.18
CA ALA A 302 5.07 14.35 22.79
C ALA A 302 3.83 13.85 23.58
N LYS A 303 3.47 14.57 24.66
CA LYS A 303 2.30 14.21 25.50
C LYS A 303 0.98 14.32 24.72
N GLU A 304 0.91 15.26 23.79
CA GLU A 304 -0.26 15.53 22.94
C GLU A 304 0.14 15.42 21.47
N GLY A 305 -0.81 14.97 20.62
CA GLY A 305 -0.65 14.96 19.18
C GLY A 305 -0.62 16.38 18.60
N TYR A 306 -0.08 16.52 17.41
CA TYR A 306 -0.12 17.79 16.68
C TYR A 306 -1.50 18.00 16.05
N PRO A 307 -2.08 19.21 16.06
CA PRO A 307 -3.37 19.47 15.42
C PRO A 307 -3.28 19.37 13.90
N ILE A 308 -3.56 18.17 13.37
CA ILE A 308 -3.44 17.79 11.95
C ILE A 308 -4.53 18.42 11.10
N VAL A 309 -5.68 18.70 11.70
CA VAL A 309 -6.83 19.24 11.00
C VAL A 309 -6.61 20.69 10.58
N GLU A 310 -7.20 21.07 9.44
CA GLU A 310 -7.26 22.45 8.97
C GLU A 310 -8.67 23.00 9.23
N ILE A 311 -8.76 24.10 9.93
CA ILE A 311 -10.03 24.78 10.19
C ILE A 311 -10.23 25.87 9.16
N LEU A 312 -11.36 25.86 8.50
CA LEU A 312 -11.82 26.86 7.56
C LEU A 312 -13.04 27.55 8.14
N ASP A 313 -12.89 28.80 8.50
CA ASP A 313 -13.96 29.58 9.13
C ASP A 313 -14.78 30.41 8.10
N SER A 314 -15.96 30.81 8.53
CA SER A 314 -16.81 31.73 7.79
C SER A 314 -17.24 31.26 6.39
N LEU A 315 -17.35 29.93 6.19
CA LEU A 315 -17.92 29.37 4.98
C LEU A 315 -19.44 29.61 4.93
N VAL A 316 -19.97 29.94 3.77
CA VAL A 316 -21.41 30.22 3.58
C VAL A 316 -22.12 29.00 3.02
N VAL A 317 -23.25 28.65 3.60
CA VAL A 317 -24.14 27.60 3.09
C VAL A 317 -24.88 28.13 1.87
N ASP A 318 -24.80 27.44 0.73
CA ASP A 318 -25.45 27.82 -0.51
C ASP A 318 -26.96 27.54 -0.48
N SER A 319 -27.69 28.02 -1.55
CA SER A 319 -29.11 27.78 -1.71
C SER A 319 -29.56 26.33 -1.79
N GLN A 320 -28.62 25.42 -2.00
CA GLN A 320 -28.85 23.98 -2.04
C GLN A 320 -28.46 23.28 -0.71
N GLY A 321 -28.24 24.02 0.37
CA GLY A 321 -27.85 23.46 1.67
C GLY A 321 -26.44 22.80 1.66
N ARG A 322 -25.52 23.38 0.85
CA ARG A 322 -24.17 22.84 0.70
C ARG A 322 -23.11 23.88 1.08
N VAL A 323 -21.97 23.38 1.48
CA VAL A 323 -20.77 24.17 1.79
C VAL A 323 -19.64 23.76 0.85
N LYS A 324 -18.94 24.74 0.28
CA LYS A 324 -17.77 24.48 -0.56
C LYS A 324 -16.50 24.44 0.29
N VAL A 325 -15.86 23.26 0.34
CA VAL A 325 -14.64 23.01 1.10
C VAL A 325 -13.59 22.45 0.16
N LYS A 326 -12.45 23.14 0.00
CA LYS A 326 -11.32 22.70 -0.85
C LYS A 326 -11.74 22.26 -2.27
N GLY A 327 -12.69 22.99 -2.87
CA GLY A 327 -13.17 22.71 -4.23
C GLY A 327 -14.28 21.68 -4.36
N ASN A 328 -14.67 21.02 -3.26
CA ASN A 328 -15.75 20.02 -3.20
C ASN A 328 -16.95 20.57 -2.42
N TRP A 329 -18.12 19.96 -2.63
CA TRP A 329 -19.38 20.37 -2.01
C TRP A 329 -19.85 19.33 -0.99
N TYR A 330 -20.27 19.79 0.20
CA TYR A 330 -20.71 18.96 1.30
C TYR A 330 -22.05 19.49 1.83
N SER A 331 -23.04 18.61 1.98
CA SER A 331 -24.34 19.01 2.53
C SER A 331 -24.25 19.28 4.03
N ALA A 332 -25.03 20.26 4.50
CA ALA A 332 -25.19 20.53 5.93
C ALA A 332 -26.65 20.86 6.23
N PRO A 333 -27.21 20.38 7.37
CA PRO A 333 -28.58 20.68 7.79
C PRO A 333 -28.65 22.06 8.42
N VAL A 334 -28.18 23.09 7.70
CA VAL A 334 -28.11 24.49 8.11
C VAL A 334 -28.76 25.34 7.03
N SER A 335 -29.51 26.37 7.45
CA SER A 335 -30.23 27.27 6.51
C SER A 335 -29.27 27.98 5.56
N PRO A 336 -29.64 28.11 4.29
CA PRO A 336 -28.87 28.88 3.30
C PRO A 336 -28.55 30.29 3.78
N GLY A 337 -27.35 30.78 3.44
CA GLY A 337 -26.88 32.12 3.82
C GLY A 337 -26.18 32.14 5.20
N LEU A 338 -26.39 31.18 6.05
CA LEU A 338 -25.71 31.12 7.34
C LEU A 338 -24.24 30.71 7.19
N ARG A 339 -23.42 31.14 8.17
CA ARG A 339 -21.99 30.84 8.19
C ARG A 339 -21.73 29.63 9.06
N VAL A 340 -20.82 28.77 8.60
CA VAL A 340 -20.35 27.58 9.27
C VAL A 340 -18.82 27.53 9.25
N SER A 341 -18.23 26.77 10.13
CA SER A 341 -16.82 26.37 10.04
C SER A 341 -16.70 24.91 9.56
N ALA A 342 -15.64 24.60 8.85
CA ALA A 342 -15.33 23.25 8.43
C ALA A 342 -13.95 22.83 8.94
N THR A 343 -13.88 21.66 9.56
CA THR A 343 -12.64 21.02 9.96
C THR A 343 -12.28 19.97 8.91
N VAL A 344 -11.15 20.16 8.25
CA VAL A 344 -10.67 19.28 7.17
C VAL A 344 -9.59 18.36 7.72
N GLY A 345 -9.93 17.10 7.89
CA GLY A 345 -9.00 16.03 8.26
C GLY A 345 -8.40 15.32 7.03
N PRO A 346 -7.59 14.28 7.25
CA PRO A 346 -7.03 13.45 6.19
C PRO A 346 -8.09 12.72 5.37
N LEU A 347 -9.11 12.15 6.04
CA LEU A 347 -10.15 11.30 5.44
C LEU A 347 -11.55 11.86 5.56
N THR A 348 -11.78 12.85 6.45
CA THR A 348 -13.10 13.38 6.75
C THR A 348 -13.14 14.91 6.65
N VAL A 349 -14.34 15.43 6.42
CA VAL A 349 -14.68 16.86 6.53
C VAL A 349 -15.85 16.98 7.49
N SER A 350 -15.62 17.66 8.61
CA SER A 350 -16.65 17.91 9.63
C SER A 350 -17.09 19.36 9.54
N ILE A 351 -18.40 19.61 9.50
CA ILE A 351 -19.01 20.95 9.43
C ILE A 351 -19.60 21.29 10.78
N GLN A 352 -19.32 22.49 11.26
CA GLN A 352 -19.80 22.98 12.55
C GLN A 352 -20.57 24.28 12.38
N HIS A 353 -21.66 24.43 13.14
CA HIS A 353 -22.44 25.64 13.24
C HIS A 353 -22.68 26.01 14.72
N GLY A 354 -22.34 27.23 15.10
CA GLY A 354 -22.44 27.67 16.49
C GLY A 354 -21.63 26.81 17.47
N GLY A 355 -20.48 26.33 17.06
CA GLY A 355 -19.60 25.44 17.87
C GLY A 355 -20.07 23.99 17.99
N ARG A 356 -21.20 23.62 17.34
CA ARG A 356 -21.72 22.24 17.34
C ARG A 356 -21.45 21.54 16.00
N LEU A 357 -21.06 20.29 16.06
CA LEU A 357 -20.95 19.42 14.88
C LEU A 357 -22.36 19.20 14.29
N VAL A 358 -22.55 19.57 13.03
CA VAL A 358 -23.83 19.44 12.31
C VAL A 358 -23.77 18.45 11.16
N ALA A 359 -22.58 18.21 10.59
CA ALA A 359 -22.40 17.23 9.52
C ALA A 359 -20.98 16.68 9.54
N GLU A 360 -20.84 15.42 9.15
CA GLU A 360 -19.56 14.77 8.87
C GLU A 360 -19.65 14.00 7.55
N HIS A 361 -18.64 14.14 6.72
CA HIS A 361 -18.58 13.54 5.40
C HIS A 361 -17.23 12.89 5.14
N PRO A 362 -17.16 11.81 4.35
CA PRO A 362 -15.91 11.39 3.73
C PRO A 362 -15.34 12.52 2.89
N ARG A 363 -14.04 12.77 2.99
CA ARG A 363 -13.37 13.79 2.19
C ARG A 363 -13.42 13.43 0.71
N GLY A 364 -14.00 14.31 -0.09
CA GLY A 364 -14.12 14.11 -1.54
C GLY A 364 -12.77 14.08 -2.25
N GLU A 365 -12.63 13.16 -3.17
CA GLU A 365 -11.44 12.98 -4.00
C GLU A 365 -11.44 13.95 -5.19
N GLY A 366 -10.34 14.68 -5.40
CA GLY A 366 -10.21 15.65 -6.50
C GLY A 366 -10.98 16.94 -6.26
N GLN A 367 -11.54 17.54 -7.33
CA GLN A 367 -12.32 18.78 -7.30
C GLN A 367 -13.69 18.58 -7.95
N GLY A 368 -14.67 19.39 -7.52
CA GLY A 368 -16.02 19.39 -8.06
C GLY A 368 -16.90 18.23 -7.57
N ARG A 369 -16.41 17.40 -6.65
CA ARG A 369 -17.20 16.29 -6.09
C ARG A 369 -18.25 16.81 -5.11
N GLN A 370 -19.36 16.06 -5.00
CA GLN A 370 -20.45 16.36 -4.08
C GLN A 370 -20.61 15.17 -3.12
N SER A 371 -20.55 15.43 -1.82
CA SER A 371 -20.89 14.50 -0.75
C SER A 371 -22.18 14.99 -0.08
N LEU A 372 -23.31 14.38 -0.47
CA LEU A 372 -24.64 14.80 -0.07
C LEU A 372 -25.30 13.71 0.77
N ASN A 373 -25.69 14.05 2.00
CA ASN A 373 -26.47 13.15 2.86
C ASN A 373 -27.96 13.52 2.78
N LEU A 374 -28.82 12.55 2.47
CA LEU A 374 -30.27 12.74 2.36
C LEU A 374 -30.87 13.28 3.67
N GLU A 375 -30.38 12.85 4.82
CA GLU A 375 -30.88 13.30 6.14
C GLU A 375 -30.78 14.81 6.32
N HIS A 376 -29.78 15.45 5.72
CA HIS A 376 -29.62 16.91 5.79
C HIS A 376 -30.71 17.70 5.04
N TYR A 377 -31.49 17.02 4.18
CA TYR A 377 -32.54 17.61 3.37
C TYR A 377 -33.96 17.30 3.87
N LEU A 378 -34.10 16.46 4.92
CA LEU A 378 -35.45 16.05 5.38
C LEU A 378 -36.37 17.21 5.67
N ALA A 379 -35.92 18.21 6.43
CA ALA A 379 -36.71 19.39 6.76
C ALA A 379 -37.10 20.25 5.52
N VAL A 380 -36.34 20.16 4.43
CA VAL A 380 -36.69 20.84 3.16
C VAL A 380 -37.68 20.00 2.38
N LEU A 381 -37.51 18.66 2.37
CA LEU A 381 -38.39 17.73 1.68
C LEU A 381 -39.79 17.66 2.31
N GLU A 382 -39.89 17.81 3.64
CA GLU A 382 -41.16 17.99 4.36
C GLU A 382 -41.97 19.12 3.76
N ARG A 383 -41.33 20.27 3.58
CA ARG A 383 -42.01 21.48 3.02
C ARG A 383 -42.20 21.41 1.51
N LYS A 384 -41.39 20.65 0.81
CA LYS A 384 -41.40 20.54 -0.67
C LYS A 384 -41.30 19.08 -1.13
N PRO A 385 -42.33 18.24 -0.89
CA PRO A 385 -42.28 16.78 -1.23
C PRO A 385 -42.01 16.51 -2.70
N GLY A 386 -42.46 17.42 -3.59
CA GLY A 386 -42.21 17.31 -5.04
C GLY A 386 -40.75 17.40 -5.47
N ALA A 387 -39.86 17.92 -4.61
CA ALA A 387 -38.42 18.01 -4.89
C ALA A 387 -37.68 16.68 -4.71
N MET A 388 -38.33 15.63 -4.22
CA MET A 388 -37.75 14.32 -3.99
C MET A 388 -37.44 13.57 -5.29
N ALA A 389 -38.33 13.67 -6.29
CA ALA A 389 -38.12 13.05 -7.60
C ALA A 389 -36.98 13.73 -8.35
N GLY A 390 -35.91 12.96 -8.68
CA GLY A 390 -34.74 13.47 -9.39
C GLY A 390 -33.72 14.21 -8.51
N SER A 391 -33.87 14.19 -7.18
CA SER A 391 -32.88 14.84 -6.27
C SER A 391 -31.52 14.11 -6.28
N THR A 392 -30.44 14.88 -6.38
CA THR A 392 -29.07 14.37 -6.37
C THR A 392 -28.73 13.54 -5.12
N PRO A 393 -29.21 13.84 -3.89
CA PRO A 393 -28.97 13.00 -2.72
C PRO A 393 -29.55 11.57 -2.81
N LEU A 394 -30.51 11.34 -3.73
CA LEU A 394 -31.07 10.02 -4.01
C LEU A 394 -30.42 9.34 -5.21
N ALA A 395 -29.65 10.05 -6.03
CA ALA A 395 -28.97 9.50 -7.18
C ALA A 395 -27.94 8.44 -6.73
N GLY A 396 -27.97 7.24 -7.33
CA GLY A 396 -27.07 6.13 -7.00
C GLY A 396 -27.58 5.19 -5.90
N ARG A 397 -28.75 5.42 -5.31
CA ARG A 397 -29.38 4.43 -4.43
C ARG A 397 -30.14 3.36 -5.23
N PRO A 398 -30.24 2.10 -4.73
CA PRO A 398 -30.98 1.06 -5.42
C PRO A 398 -32.42 1.44 -5.69
N GLY A 399 -32.97 1.05 -6.85
CA GLY A 399 -34.32 1.44 -7.31
C GLY A 399 -35.45 1.10 -6.33
N TRP A 400 -35.29 0.11 -5.46
CA TRP A 400 -36.24 -0.23 -4.39
C TRP A 400 -36.32 0.85 -3.30
N ALA A 401 -35.20 1.54 -3.00
CA ALA A 401 -35.18 2.66 -2.03
C ALA A 401 -35.97 3.87 -2.58
N LEU A 402 -35.81 4.16 -3.89
CA LEU A 402 -36.60 5.16 -4.59
C LEU A 402 -38.09 4.81 -4.62
N ALA A 403 -38.44 3.55 -4.85
CA ALA A 403 -39.80 3.05 -4.84
C ALA A 403 -40.47 3.08 -3.46
N ALA A 404 -39.70 2.81 -2.39
CA ALA A 404 -40.20 2.90 -1.00
C ALA A 404 -40.54 4.34 -0.61
N VAL A 405 -39.65 5.29 -0.91
CA VAL A 405 -39.84 6.72 -0.67
C VAL A 405 -41.02 7.27 -1.51
N GLY A 406 -41.13 6.85 -2.76
CA GLY A 406 -42.28 7.22 -3.62
C GLY A 406 -43.62 6.62 -3.19
N ARG A 407 -43.65 5.48 -2.54
CA ARG A 407 -44.86 4.90 -1.93
C ARG A 407 -45.25 5.62 -0.65
N ALA A 408 -44.30 5.90 0.23
CA ALA A 408 -44.54 6.67 1.46
C ALA A 408 -45.16 8.06 1.12
N SER A 409 -44.57 8.79 0.18
CA SER A 409 -45.08 10.09 -0.24
C SER A 409 -46.45 10.09 -0.94
N ARG A 410 -46.83 8.97 -1.57
CA ARG A 410 -48.19 8.77 -2.16
C ARG A 410 -49.22 8.36 -1.11
N GLN A 411 -48.83 7.57 -0.14
CA GLN A 411 -49.68 7.19 0.98
C GLN A 411 -50.06 8.41 1.81
N GLU A 412 -49.07 9.23 2.16
CA GLU A 412 -49.23 10.46 2.93
C GLU A 412 -50.12 11.49 2.21
N ARG A 413 -50.05 11.58 0.87
CA ARG A 413 -50.96 12.44 0.09
C ARG A 413 -52.40 11.89 0.09
N ARG A 414 -52.62 10.62 0.30
CA ARG A 414 -53.96 10.06 0.48
C ARG A 414 -54.47 10.32 1.88
N ASP A 415 -53.60 10.13 2.89
CA ASP A 415 -53.95 10.28 4.31
C ASP A 415 -54.16 11.76 4.69
N ALA A 416 -53.34 12.69 4.13
CA ALA A 416 -53.50 14.13 4.29
C ALA A 416 -54.76 14.70 3.64
N ARG A 417 -55.50 13.95 2.80
CA ARG A 417 -56.85 14.35 2.30
C ARG A 417 -57.96 13.92 3.23
N HIS A 418 -57.67 13.10 4.23
CA HIS A 418 -58.68 12.53 5.13
C HIS A 418 -58.53 12.90 6.61
N ASP A 419 -57.34 13.40 7.08
CA ASP A 419 -57.17 13.76 8.48
C ASP A 419 -56.22 14.95 8.70
N HIS A 420 -56.56 15.80 9.67
CA HIS A 420 -55.75 16.95 10.11
C HIS A 420 -54.55 16.56 11.04
N ALA A 421 -54.02 15.34 10.96
CA ALA A 421 -52.86 14.89 11.74
C ALA A 421 -51.57 14.96 10.89
N GLY A 422 -50.53 15.60 11.43
CA GLY A 422 -49.25 15.80 10.75
C GLY A 422 -48.52 14.48 10.40
N PRO A 423 -47.66 14.49 9.38
CA PRO A 423 -47.05 13.27 8.83
C PRO A 423 -46.09 12.58 9.81
N CYS A 424 -46.19 11.24 9.92
CA CYS A 424 -45.35 10.43 10.77
C CYS A 424 -44.09 10.01 9.99
N TRP A 425 -42.96 10.66 10.24
CA TRP A 425 -41.66 10.46 9.54
C TRP A 425 -40.79 9.31 10.08
N SER A 426 -41.33 8.48 10.98
CA SER A 426 -40.62 7.34 11.59
C SER A 426 -40.10 6.30 10.58
N VAL A 427 -40.67 6.25 9.37
CA VAL A 427 -40.27 5.29 8.33
C VAL A 427 -38.98 5.69 7.61
N LEU A 428 -38.67 6.99 7.49
CA LEU A 428 -37.44 7.46 6.82
C LEU A 428 -36.19 7.31 7.71
N ALA A 429 -36.34 7.42 9.02
CA ALA A 429 -35.23 7.25 9.96
C ALA A 429 -34.68 5.80 10.02
N CYS A 430 -35.51 4.80 9.73
CA CYS A 430 -35.08 3.39 9.72
C CYS A 430 -34.23 3.00 8.51
N TYR A 431 -34.19 3.81 7.45
CA TYR A 431 -33.43 3.51 6.22
C TYR A 431 -32.04 4.12 6.17
N SER A 432 -31.68 4.99 7.10
CA SER A 432 -30.37 5.61 7.17
C SER A 432 -29.29 4.74 7.82
N VAL A 433 -29.70 3.75 8.62
CA VAL A 433 -28.81 2.83 9.32
C VAL A 433 -28.87 1.46 8.65
N GLY A 434 -27.91 1.13 7.82
CA GLY A 434 -27.82 -0.10 6.99
C GLY A 434 -27.80 -1.44 7.76
N ARG A 435 -28.80 -1.69 8.61
CA ARG A 435 -29.02 -2.99 9.28
C ARG A 435 -30.22 -3.68 8.66
N GLY A 436 -30.03 -4.97 8.34
CA GLY A 436 -31.04 -5.84 7.74
C GLY A 436 -32.38 -5.81 8.49
N TRP A 437 -33.43 -5.61 7.75
CA TRP A 437 -34.80 -5.53 8.25
C TRP A 437 -35.44 -6.91 8.22
N SER A 438 -35.96 -7.36 9.40
CA SER A 438 -37.00 -8.39 9.50
C SER A 438 -38.31 -7.68 9.85
N PRO A 439 -39.40 -7.91 9.11
CA PRO A 439 -40.64 -7.18 9.35
C PRO A 439 -41.24 -7.53 10.73
N PRO A 440 -41.69 -6.57 11.52
CA PRO A 440 -42.42 -6.86 12.72
C PRO A 440 -43.84 -7.39 12.36
N LEU A 441 -44.21 -8.45 13.03
CA LEU A 441 -45.57 -9.03 13.02
C LEU A 441 -46.60 -7.94 13.41
N THR A 442 -47.55 -7.71 12.56
CA THR A 442 -48.66 -6.79 12.73
C THR A 442 -49.40 -7.04 14.06
N LYS A 443 -49.22 -6.14 15.03
CA LYS A 443 -50.24 -5.99 16.09
C LYS A 443 -51.27 -4.98 15.62
N ARG A 444 -52.48 -5.44 15.43
CA ARG A 444 -53.68 -4.59 15.25
C ARG A 444 -53.84 -3.76 16.52
N CYS A 445 -53.90 -2.45 16.37
CA CYS A 445 -54.45 -1.58 17.40
C CYS A 445 -55.96 -1.67 17.28
N SER A 446 -56.60 -2.08 18.39
CA SER A 446 -58.01 -1.90 18.68
C SER A 446 -58.28 -0.50 19.14
#